data_1eff2d2e88c5c71bab69de279086bd34
#
_entry.id   1eff2d2e88c5c71bab69de279086bd34
#
_cell.length_a   1.000
_cell.length_b   1.000
_cell.length_c   1.000
_cell.angle_alpha   90.00
_cell.angle_beta   90.00
_cell.angle_gamma   90.00
#
_symmetry.space_group_name_H-M   'P 1'
#
loop_
_entity.id
_entity.type
_entity.pdbx_description
1 polymer ?
#
loop_
_entity_poly.entity_id
_entity_poly.type
_entity_poly.pdbx_seq_one_letter_code
_entity_poly.pdbx_strand_id
1 'polypeptide(L)'
;TTLFRSTEPSCLSVWRSDALELVDDPRVKEVAAGTFTLAELLVRDPDFTMPSLAGHTIVAQPHCHQASVIGWDAEAALLRRSGADVVKLGGCCGLAGNFGMEAGHYETSVAVAENELLPAIRAAGPDAILLADGFSCRTQIADLASRRALTLAELIVAHTPVG
;
A
#
# COMPACT_ATOMS: atom_id res chain seq x y z
N THR A 1 -20.21 -9.87 14.34
CA THR A 1 -19.34 -10.20 13.19
C THR A 1 -17.93 -9.75 13.53
N THR A 2 -16.97 -10.68 13.54
CA THR A 2 -15.57 -10.36 13.79
C THR A 2 -14.99 -9.75 12.51
N LEU A 3 -14.52 -8.50 12.57
CA LEU A 3 -13.83 -7.85 11.48
C LEU A 3 -12.34 -8.21 11.54
N PHE A 4 -11.80 -8.74 10.47
CA PHE A 4 -10.36 -8.95 10.30
C PHE A 4 -9.76 -7.76 9.57
N ARG A 5 -8.63 -7.24 10.08
CA ARG A 5 -7.97 -6.05 9.56
C ARG A 5 -6.51 -6.36 9.30
N SER A 6 -6.02 -5.98 8.14
CA SER A 6 -4.60 -6.06 7.82
C SER A 6 -4.16 -4.80 7.09
N THR A 7 -2.97 -4.31 7.42
CA THR A 7 -2.30 -3.24 6.69
C THR A 7 -1.38 -3.79 5.61
N GLU A 8 -1.14 -5.12 5.60
CA GLU A 8 -0.30 -5.75 4.58
C GLU A 8 -1.19 -6.34 3.48
N PRO A 9 -1.15 -5.77 2.26
CA PRO A 9 -2.05 -6.16 1.18
C PRO A 9 -1.90 -7.61 0.72
N SER A 10 -0.69 -8.18 0.76
CA SER A 10 -0.47 -9.57 0.37
C SER A 10 -1.15 -10.54 1.33
N CYS A 11 -1.06 -10.30 2.64
CA CYS A 11 -1.76 -11.11 3.64
C CYS A 11 -3.28 -10.99 3.53
N LEU A 12 -3.76 -9.78 3.22
CA LEU A 12 -5.19 -9.53 3.09
C LEU A 12 -5.76 -10.20 1.83
N SER A 13 -5.03 -10.18 0.72
CA SER A 13 -5.46 -10.85 -0.52
C SER A 13 -5.63 -12.35 -0.35
N VAL A 14 -4.78 -13.01 0.46
CA VAL A 14 -4.92 -14.43 0.79
C VAL A 14 -6.30 -14.72 1.40
N TRP A 15 -6.75 -13.90 2.36
CA TRP A 15 -8.07 -14.11 2.98
C TRP A 15 -9.25 -13.78 2.06
N ARG A 16 -9.09 -12.81 1.17
CA ARG A 16 -10.17 -12.36 0.26
C ARG A 16 -10.29 -13.17 -1.01
N SER A 17 -9.21 -13.84 -1.42
CA SER A 17 -9.13 -14.58 -2.69
C SER A 17 -8.70 -16.03 -2.46
N ASP A 18 -7.45 -16.26 -2.11
CA ASP A 18 -6.85 -17.60 -2.11
C ASP A 18 -7.55 -18.55 -1.13
N ALA A 19 -7.95 -18.06 0.04
CA ALA A 19 -8.63 -18.86 1.04
C ALA A 19 -9.99 -19.42 0.55
N LEU A 20 -10.66 -18.71 -0.36
CA LEU A 20 -11.92 -19.17 -0.97
C LEU A 20 -11.73 -20.41 -1.84
N GLU A 21 -10.54 -20.57 -2.41
CA GLU A 21 -10.18 -21.68 -3.30
C GLU A 21 -9.47 -22.81 -2.55
N LEU A 22 -8.68 -22.48 -1.51
CA LEU A 22 -7.80 -23.42 -0.82
C LEU A 22 -8.43 -24.08 0.41
N VAL A 23 -9.46 -23.46 0.99
CA VAL A 23 -10.07 -23.94 2.25
C VAL A 23 -11.49 -24.44 2.01
N ASP A 24 -11.68 -25.76 2.18
CA ASP A 24 -13.00 -26.38 2.07
C ASP A 24 -13.77 -26.28 3.41
N ASP A 25 -14.12 -25.05 3.76
CA ASP A 25 -14.97 -24.74 4.94
C ASP A 25 -15.90 -23.56 4.59
N PRO A 26 -17.22 -23.70 4.76
CA PRO A 26 -18.17 -22.65 4.39
C PRO A 26 -17.95 -21.32 5.14
N ARG A 27 -17.32 -21.36 6.32
CA ARG A 27 -16.99 -20.16 7.11
C ARG A 27 -15.96 -19.26 6.43
N VAL A 28 -15.18 -19.78 5.47
CA VAL A 28 -14.18 -18.98 4.75
C VAL A 28 -14.79 -17.79 4.01
N LYS A 29 -16.03 -17.96 3.51
CA LYS A 29 -16.77 -16.88 2.83
C LYS A 29 -17.11 -15.74 3.80
N GLU A 30 -17.43 -16.06 5.04
CA GLU A 30 -17.71 -15.05 6.08
C GLU A 30 -16.42 -14.31 6.47
N VAL A 31 -15.29 -15.01 6.56
CA VAL A 31 -13.97 -14.41 6.83
C VAL A 31 -13.58 -13.48 5.70
N ALA A 32 -13.69 -13.95 4.44
CA ALA A 32 -13.37 -13.13 3.27
C ALA A 32 -14.23 -11.85 3.21
N ALA A 33 -15.54 -11.97 3.43
CA ALA A 33 -16.47 -10.84 3.45
C ALA A 33 -16.25 -9.89 4.65
N GLY A 34 -15.71 -10.40 5.75
CA GLY A 34 -15.37 -9.62 6.96
C GLY A 34 -13.93 -9.06 6.95
N THR A 35 -13.15 -9.27 5.91
CA THR A 35 -11.76 -8.83 5.80
C THR A 35 -11.67 -7.52 5.02
N PHE A 36 -11.11 -6.47 5.64
CA PHE A 36 -11.03 -5.12 5.08
C PHE A 36 -9.63 -4.53 5.20
N THR A 37 -9.25 -3.68 4.24
CA THR A 37 -8.11 -2.79 4.40
C THR A 37 -8.43 -1.69 5.41
N LEU A 38 -7.40 -1.04 5.95
CA LEU A 38 -7.59 0.15 6.79
C LEU A 38 -8.35 1.24 6.02
N ALA A 39 -7.98 1.48 4.77
CA ALA A 39 -8.65 2.48 3.93
C ALA A 39 -10.14 2.21 3.74
N GLU A 40 -10.52 0.95 3.48
CA GLU A 40 -11.92 0.57 3.33
C GLU A 40 -12.75 0.78 4.60
N LEU A 41 -12.14 0.59 5.77
CA LEU A 41 -12.81 0.87 7.04
C LEU A 41 -12.97 2.36 7.29
N LEU A 42 -11.90 3.13 7.11
CA LEU A 42 -11.89 4.57 7.36
C LEU A 42 -12.81 5.35 6.40
N VAL A 43 -12.92 4.91 5.14
CA VAL A 43 -13.86 5.54 4.19
C VAL A 43 -15.32 5.36 4.60
N ARG A 44 -15.64 4.26 5.29
CA ARG A 44 -17.00 3.94 5.77
C ARG A 44 -17.34 4.58 7.11
N ASP A 45 -16.34 5.04 7.83
CA ASP A 45 -16.53 5.71 9.11
C ASP A 45 -16.91 7.19 8.86
N PRO A 46 -18.15 7.60 9.17
CA PRO A 46 -18.61 8.97 8.97
C PRO A 46 -17.89 9.97 9.90
N ASP A 47 -17.38 9.50 11.02
CA ASP A 47 -16.72 10.34 12.03
C ASP A 47 -15.21 10.49 11.74
N PHE A 48 -14.66 9.68 10.83
CA PHE A 48 -13.25 9.77 10.47
C PHE A 48 -12.97 10.94 9.54
N THR A 49 -12.06 11.78 9.98
CA THR A 49 -11.54 12.90 9.18
C THR A 49 -10.07 12.65 8.84
N MET A 50 -9.76 12.60 7.55
CA MET A 50 -8.38 12.49 7.08
C MET A 50 -7.62 13.79 7.42
N PRO A 51 -6.42 13.72 8.02
CA PRO A 51 -5.61 14.91 8.26
C PRO A 51 -5.28 15.64 6.96
N SER A 52 -5.16 16.97 7.03
CA SER A 52 -4.80 17.76 5.86
C SER A 52 -3.34 17.56 5.48
N LEU A 53 -3.13 17.24 4.21
CA LEU A 53 -1.83 17.10 3.56
C LEU A 53 -1.71 18.08 2.38
N ALA A 54 -2.48 19.17 2.41
CA ALA A 54 -2.43 20.19 1.38
C ALA A 54 -1.00 20.77 1.25
N GLY A 55 -0.51 20.84 0.03
CA GLY A 55 0.85 21.30 -0.27
C GLY A 55 1.93 20.20 -0.21
N HIS A 56 1.56 18.97 0.17
CA HIS A 56 2.46 17.82 0.08
C HIS A 56 2.24 17.04 -1.21
N THR A 57 3.34 16.58 -1.80
CA THR A 57 3.32 15.56 -2.86
C THR A 57 3.47 14.17 -2.25
N ILE A 58 2.59 13.25 -2.63
CA ILE A 58 2.65 11.85 -2.21
C ILE A 58 2.94 10.98 -3.43
N VAL A 59 4.01 10.20 -3.40
CA VAL A 59 4.24 9.12 -4.35
C VAL A 59 3.70 7.84 -3.72
N ALA A 60 2.58 7.36 -4.25
CA ALA A 60 1.89 6.17 -3.75
C ALA A 60 2.25 4.96 -4.61
N GLN A 61 2.84 3.94 -3.99
CA GLN A 61 3.14 2.64 -4.57
C GLN A 61 2.13 1.59 -4.06
N PRO A 62 1.00 1.38 -4.76
CA PRO A 62 0.10 0.27 -4.43
C PRO A 62 0.83 -1.05 -4.55
N HIS A 63 0.60 -1.95 -3.58
CA HIS A 63 1.12 -3.31 -3.69
C HIS A 63 0.45 -4.04 -4.87
N CYS A 64 1.17 -4.94 -5.56
CA CYS A 64 0.62 -5.65 -6.72
C CYS A 64 -0.67 -6.42 -6.39
N HIS A 65 -0.74 -7.11 -5.23
CA HIS A 65 -1.99 -7.75 -4.78
C HIS A 65 -3.09 -6.74 -4.46
N GLN A 66 -2.76 -5.57 -3.96
CA GLN A 66 -3.73 -4.50 -3.78
C GLN A 66 -4.29 -4.04 -5.13
N ALA A 67 -3.42 -3.77 -6.09
CA ALA A 67 -3.85 -3.32 -7.41
C ALA A 67 -4.69 -4.35 -8.17
N SER A 68 -4.37 -5.66 -8.04
CA SER A 68 -5.00 -6.72 -8.84
C SER A 68 -6.18 -7.41 -8.15
N VAL A 69 -6.21 -7.50 -6.81
CA VAL A 69 -7.21 -8.29 -6.06
C VAL A 69 -8.12 -7.40 -5.21
N ILE A 70 -7.53 -6.45 -4.49
CA ILE A 70 -8.26 -5.68 -3.48
C ILE A 70 -8.91 -4.44 -4.08
N GLY A 71 -8.20 -3.75 -4.97
CA GLY A 71 -8.52 -2.42 -5.47
C GLY A 71 -7.86 -1.31 -4.64
N TRP A 72 -7.78 -0.11 -5.21
CA TRP A 72 -7.13 1.05 -4.61
C TRP A 72 -8.08 2.24 -4.38
N ASP A 73 -9.35 2.10 -4.69
CA ASP A 73 -10.33 3.20 -4.70
C ASP A 73 -10.56 3.82 -3.33
N ALA A 74 -10.58 3.00 -2.27
CA ALA A 74 -10.75 3.46 -0.91
C ALA A 74 -9.58 4.34 -0.45
N GLU A 75 -8.34 3.90 -0.73
CA GLU A 75 -7.14 4.68 -0.42
C GLU A 75 -7.09 5.98 -1.25
N ALA A 76 -7.40 5.90 -2.54
CA ALA A 76 -7.52 7.08 -3.40
C ALA A 76 -8.55 8.09 -2.86
N ALA A 77 -9.67 7.60 -2.33
CA ALA A 77 -10.69 8.46 -1.75
C ALA A 77 -10.19 9.20 -0.50
N LEU A 78 -9.46 8.50 0.39
CA LEU A 78 -8.86 9.12 1.58
C LEU A 78 -7.79 10.14 1.19
N LEU A 79 -6.90 9.78 0.28
CA LEU A 79 -5.83 10.68 -0.17
C LEU A 79 -6.40 11.94 -0.84
N ARG A 80 -7.46 11.82 -1.63
CA ARG A 80 -8.17 13.02 -2.17
C ARG A 80 -8.74 13.90 -1.07
N ARG A 81 -9.28 13.30 0.01
CA ARG A 81 -9.81 14.08 1.15
C ARG A 81 -8.70 14.84 1.91
N SER A 82 -7.46 14.34 1.88
CA SER A 82 -6.31 15.01 2.51
C SER A 82 -5.87 16.29 1.80
N GLY A 83 -6.23 16.47 0.53
CA GLY A 83 -5.80 17.61 -0.29
C GLY A 83 -4.36 17.53 -0.80
N ALA A 84 -3.69 16.38 -0.69
CA ALA A 84 -2.36 16.18 -1.24
C ALA A 84 -2.36 16.04 -2.77
N ASP A 85 -1.22 16.40 -3.39
CA ASP A 85 -0.94 16.05 -4.77
C ASP A 85 -0.42 14.60 -4.83
N VAL A 86 -1.18 13.70 -5.48
CA VAL A 86 -0.93 12.25 -5.42
C VAL A 86 -0.48 11.71 -6.77
N VAL A 87 0.73 11.20 -6.82
CA VAL A 87 1.30 10.44 -7.93
C VAL A 87 1.12 8.96 -7.62
N LYS A 88 0.08 8.34 -8.19
CA LYS A 88 -0.15 6.89 -8.07
C LYS A 88 0.69 6.15 -9.09
N LEU A 89 1.49 5.17 -8.64
CA LEU A 89 2.25 4.28 -9.51
C LEU A 89 1.43 3.05 -9.92
N GLY A 90 1.67 2.57 -11.13
CA GLY A 90 0.99 1.39 -11.68
C GLY A 90 1.87 0.14 -11.74
N GLY A 91 3.19 0.33 -11.64
CA GLY A 91 4.19 -0.72 -11.79
C GLY A 91 4.46 -1.52 -10.51
N CYS A 92 5.18 -2.62 -10.67
CA CYS A 92 5.70 -3.40 -9.56
C CYS A 92 6.93 -2.72 -8.96
N CYS A 93 7.13 -2.86 -7.64
CA CYS A 93 8.36 -2.40 -6.98
C CYS A 93 9.60 -3.22 -7.33
N GLY A 94 9.42 -4.40 -7.91
CA GLY A 94 10.49 -5.31 -8.32
C GLY A 94 10.88 -6.37 -7.29
N LEU A 95 10.57 -6.19 -6.00
CA LEU A 95 11.00 -7.14 -4.96
C LEU A 95 10.20 -8.46 -4.99
N ALA A 96 8.88 -8.38 -5.22
CA ALA A 96 7.98 -9.54 -5.34
C ALA A 96 8.17 -10.58 -4.22
N GLY A 97 7.85 -10.20 -2.97
CA GLY A 97 8.16 -11.00 -1.79
C GLY A 97 9.66 -10.93 -1.48
N ASN A 98 10.37 -12.05 -1.64
CA ASN A 98 11.84 -12.12 -1.49
C ASN A 98 12.58 -12.35 -2.82
N PHE A 99 11.86 -12.45 -3.95
CA PHE A 99 12.43 -12.75 -5.26
C PHE A 99 13.66 -11.88 -5.58
N GLY A 100 13.57 -10.58 -5.39
CA GLY A 100 14.65 -9.65 -5.69
C GLY A 100 15.87 -9.77 -4.76
N MET A 101 15.75 -10.47 -3.63
CA MET A 101 16.84 -10.74 -2.69
C MET A 101 17.50 -12.11 -2.92
N GLU A 102 16.94 -12.93 -3.81
CA GLU A 102 17.51 -14.23 -4.15
C GLU A 102 18.71 -14.08 -5.09
N ALA A 103 19.64 -15.00 -4.99
CA ALA A 103 20.85 -15.00 -5.81
C ALA A 103 20.50 -15.03 -7.32
N GLY A 104 21.02 -14.07 -8.07
CA GLY A 104 20.80 -13.92 -9.52
C GLY A 104 19.54 -13.12 -9.91
N HIS A 105 18.71 -12.68 -8.97
CA HIS A 105 17.48 -11.94 -9.27
C HIS A 105 17.59 -10.43 -8.99
N TYR A 106 18.60 -9.99 -8.26
CA TYR A 106 18.74 -8.60 -7.82
C TYR A 106 18.73 -7.59 -8.99
N GLU A 107 19.49 -7.86 -10.04
CA GLU A 107 19.55 -6.98 -11.22
C GLU A 107 18.19 -6.85 -11.92
N THR A 108 17.44 -7.96 -12.01
CA THR A 108 16.08 -7.96 -12.55
C THR A 108 15.14 -7.14 -11.67
N SER A 109 15.25 -7.31 -10.36
CA SER A 109 14.46 -6.54 -9.39
C SER A 109 14.71 -5.03 -9.49
N VAL A 110 15.99 -4.63 -9.61
CA VAL A 110 16.38 -3.23 -9.81
C VAL A 110 15.84 -2.70 -11.15
N ALA A 111 15.97 -3.47 -12.23
CA ALA A 111 15.47 -3.07 -13.55
C ALA A 111 13.94 -2.87 -13.54
N VAL A 112 13.19 -3.70 -12.82
CA VAL A 112 11.74 -3.51 -12.65
C VAL A 112 11.43 -2.24 -11.86
N ALA A 113 12.15 -1.97 -10.77
CA ALA A 113 11.97 -0.74 -9.99
C ALA A 113 12.31 0.52 -10.80
N GLU A 114 13.25 0.44 -11.74
CA GLU A 114 13.64 1.55 -12.62
C GLU A 114 12.61 1.84 -13.72
N ASN A 115 11.63 0.99 -13.95
CA ASN A 115 10.58 1.28 -14.93
C ASN A 115 9.67 2.44 -14.49
N GLU A 116 9.35 2.54 -13.20
CA GLU A 116 8.41 3.55 -12.72
C GLU A 116 8.74 4.05 -11.30
N LEU A 117 8.98 3.14 -10.33
CA LEU A 117 9.13 3.48 -8.93
C LEU A 117 10.27 4.46 -8.68
N LEU A 118 11.49 4.12 -9.06
CA LEU A 118 12.66 4.95 -8.79
C LEU A 118 12.66 6.26 -9.57
N PRO A 119 12.29 6.31 -10.87
CA PRO A 119 12.11 7.56 -11.58
C PRO A 119 11.08 8.50 -10.93
N ALA A 120 9.94 7.97 -10.48
CA ALA A 120 8.93 8.78 -9.81
C ALA A 120 9.41 9.36 -8.49
N ILE A 121 10.13 8.56 -7.67
CA ILE A 121 10.73 9.02 -6.41
C ILE A 121 11.73 10.15 -6.67
N ARG A 122 12.58 10.01 -7.69
CA ARG A 122 13.57 11.04 -8.06
C ARG A 122 12.89 12.33 -8.56
N ALA A 123 11.85 12.19 -9.37
CA ALA A 123 11.10 13.32 -9.93
C ALA A 123 10.34 14.12 -8.86
N ALA A 124 9.79 13.43 -7.86
CA ALA A 124 9.03 14.07 -6.78
C ALA A 124 9.93 14.82 -5.77
N GLY A 125 11.22 14.55 -5.76
CA GLY A 125 12.20 15.22 -4.92
C GLY A 125 12.23 14.72 -3.46
N PRO A 126 13.12 15.33 -2.63
CA PRO A 126 13.40 14.83 -1.29
C PRO A 126 12.24 15.03 -0.30
N ASP A 127 11.42 16.04 -0.49
CA ASP A 127 10.35 16.42 0.44
C ASP A 127 9.04 15.63 0.19
N ALA A 128 8.97 14.87 -0.92
CA ALA A 128 7.79 14.07 -1.21
C ALA A 128 7.62 12.94 -0.20
N ILE A 129 6.39 12.71 0.21
CA ILE A 129 6.01 11.58 1.06
C ILE A 129 5.92 10.33 0.19
N LEU A 130 6.59 9.26 0.60
CA LEU A 130 6.48 7.96 -0.06
C LEU A 130 5.47 7.11 0.71
N LEU A 131 4.44 6.61 0.03
CA LEU A 131 3.37 5.82 0.62
C LEU A 131 3.35 4.42 0.03
N ALA A 132 3.46 3.40 0.87
CA ALA A 132 3.37 2.00 0.47
C ALA A 132 2.95 1.12 1.65
N ASP A 133 1.81 0.45 1.57
CA ASP A 133 1.38 -0.49 2.61
C ASP A 133 2.12 -1.83 2.53
N GLY A 134 2.53 -2.26 1.32
CA GLY A 134 3.24 -3.52 1.14
C GLY A 134 4.63 -3.52 1.75
N PHE A 135 4.94 -4.56 2.54
CA PHE A 135 6.26 -4.72 3.17
C PHE A 135 7.39 -4.76 2.14
N SER A 136 7.22 -5.58 1.07
CA SER A 136 8.19 -5.68 0.00
C SER A 136 8.43 -4.34 -0.70
N CYS A 137 7.38 -3.56 -0.93
CA CYS A 137 7.50 -2.23 -1.55
C CYS A 137 8.31 -1.27 -0.68
N ARG A 138 8.05 -1.25 0.64
CA ARG A 138 8.82 -0.42 1.58
C ARG A 138 10.28 -0.85 1.68
N THR A 139 10.52 -2.16 1.71
CA THR A 139 11.89 -2.71 1.71
C THR A 139 12.65 -2.28 0.46
N GLN A 140 12.04 -2.42 -0.71
CA GLN A 140 12.66 -2.02 -1.98
C GLN A 140 12.96 -0.52 -2.04
N ILE A 141 12.04 0.32 -1.56
CA ILE A 141 12.24 1.76 -1.49
C ILE A 141 13.41 2.10 -0.55
N ALA A 142 13.48 1.44 0.61
CA ALA A 142 14.57 1.66 1.56
C ALA A 142 15.93 1.24 0.98
N ASP A 143 15.98 0.09 0.32
CA ASP A 143 17.21 -0.46 -0.27
C ASP A 143 17.70 0.40 -1.44
N LEU A 144 16.83 0.66 -2.43
CA LEU A 144 17.26 1.27 -3.69
C LEU A 144 17.25 2.80 -3.69
N ALA A 145 16.38 3.43 -2.90
CA ALA A 145 16.26 4.88 -2.83
C ALA A 145 16.83 5.48 -1.53
N SER A 146 17.26 4.67 -0.58
CA SER A 146 17.70 5.10 0.75
C SER A 146 16.67 6.02 1.44
N ARG A 147 15.37 5.76 1.22
CA ARG A 147 14.26 6.54 1.75
C ARG A 147 13.26 5.66 2.48
N ARG A 148 12.62 6.23 3.50
CA ARG A 148 11.53 5.55 4.20
C ARG A 148 10.20 5.83 3.50
N ALA A 149 9.44 4.78 3.18
CA ALA A 149 8.03 4.90 2.85
C ALA A 149 7.17 4.63 4.09
N LEU A 150 6.07 5.36 4.20
CA LEU A 150 5.07 5.21 5.25
C LEU A 150 3.96 4.25 4.79
N THR A 151 3.37 3.55 5.74
CA THR A 151 2.05 2.94 5.55
C THR A 151 0.97 4.01 5.64
N LEU A 152 -0.25 3.72 5.17
CA LEU A 152 -1.39 4.62 5.35
C LEU A 152 -1.63 4.95 6.84
N ALA A 153 -1.48 3.96 7.72
CA ALA A 153 -1.61 4.17 9.16
C ALA A 153 -0.57 5.15 9.71
N GLU A 154 0.71 4.96 9.33
CA GLU A 154 1.79 5.85 9.74
C GLU A 154 1.60 7.27 9.19
N LEU A 155 1.15 7.40 7.93
CA LEU A 155 0.84 8.68 7.32
C LEU A 155 -0.23 9.45 8.11
N ILE A 156 -1.32 8.77 8.46
CA ILE A 156 -2.41 9.37 9.24
C ILE A 156 -1.91 9.81 10.63
N VAL A 157 -1.23 8.92 11.35
CA VAL A 157 -0.72 9.22 12.70
C VAL A 157 0.28 10.37 12.69
N ALA A 158 1.20 10.39 11.71
CA ALA A 158 2.23 11.42 11.61
C ALA A 158 1.66 12.83 11.37
N HIS A 159 0.46 12.94 10.79
CA HIS A 159 -0.15 14.23 10.42
C HIS A 159 -1.42 14.54 11.22
N THR A 160 -1.83 13.67 12.13
CA THR A 160 -2.93 13.98 13.05
C THR A 160 -2.40 14.87 14.17
N PRO A 161 -3.01 16.06 14.41
CA PRO A 161 -2.60 16.93 15.52
C PRO A 161 -2.73 16.16 16.85
N VAL A 162 -1.67 16.19 17.63
CA VAL A 162 -1.71 15.71 19.02
C VAL A 162 -2.41 16.79 19.82
N GLY A 163 -3.62 16.50 20.30
CA GLY A 163 -4.40 17.38 21.15
C GLY A 163 -3.79 17.57 22.55
#